data_b86b8b32f1a3a6d0e52f75e96e9a64d3
#
_entry.id   b86b8b32f1a3a6d0e52f75e96e9a64d3
#
_cell.length_a   1.000
_cell.length_b   1.000
_cell.length_c   1.000
_cell.angle_alpha   90.00
_cell.angle_beta   90.00
_cell.angle_gamma   90.00
#
_symmetry.space_group_name_H-M   'P 1'
#
loop_
_entity.id
_entity.type
_entity.pdbx_description
1 polymer ?
#
loop_
_entity_poly.entity_id
_entity_poly.type
_entity_poly.pdbx_seq_one_letter_code
_entity_poly.pdbx_strand_id
1 'polypeptide(L)'
;APSFGTGQVATYNRRRFARDIGAYRYLSAREASGVQIIRQLTGREAVQITDPVLQLPAQRWRELYRHRKPAAYARPYIFCYFLNEPNGEALRCLETWAAGGLTVLAFASRYACLESQPGIVFMGGSPWNFLAFLDGAQAVLSDSFHALAFSLLFHKEVYIFHRSYLHASDQSERIVSLLDRMNLSDRFIQAGSSAEPVCAPIAFDFVDEALQQDRAAASAFLQEALEGCCK
;
A
#
# COMPACT_ATOMS: atom_id res chain seq x y z
N ALA A 1 -4.00 -0.50 -14.52
CA ALA A 1 -4.92 -1.52 -14.02
C ALA A 1 -5.82 -0.93 -12.93
N PRO A 2 -7.14 -1.08 -13.02
CA PRO A 2 -8.07 -0.67 -11.99
C PRO A 2 -7.98 -1.61 -10.78
N SER A 3 -8.40 -1.12 -9.60
CA SER A 3 -8.61 -1.91 -8.40
C SER A 3 -10.10 -1.93 -8.09
N PHE A 4 -10.65 -3.08 -7.75
CA PHE A 4 -12.01 -3.17 -7.22
C PHE A 4 -12.05 -2.80 -5.74
N GLY A 5 -10.95 -3.03 -5.02
CA GLY A 5 -10.83 -2.80 -3.57
C GLY A 5 -11.77 -3.68 -2.74
N THR A 6 -12.36 -4.71 -3.36
CA THR A 6 -13.30 -5.65 -2.74
C THR A 6 -13.23 -7.00 -3.44
N GLY A 7 -13.48 -8.07 -2.70
CA GLY A 7 -13.56 -9.42 -3.26
C GLY A 7 -14.90 -9.74 -3.97
N GLN A 8 -15.88 -8.84 -3.92
CA GLN A 8 -17.20 -9.10 -4.50
C GLN A 8 -17.87 -7.85 -5.06
N VAL A 9 -18.65 -8.01 -6.12
CA VAL A 9 -19.48 -6.96 -6.69
C VAL A 9 -20.95 -7.16 -6.24
N ALA A 10 -21.54 -6.12 -5.71
CA ALA A 10 -22.94 -6.13 -5.28
C ALA A 10 -23.87 -6.58 -6.43
N THR A 11 -24.83 -7.44 -6.12
CA THR A 11 -25.70 -8.10 -7.10
C THR A 11 -26.37 -7.13 -8.05
N TYR A 12 -26.82 -5.97 -7.55
CA TYR A 12 -27.49 -4.93 -8.36
C TYR A 12 -26.55 -4.26 -9.37
N ASN A 13 -25.23 -4.30 -9.18
CA ASN A 13 -24.25 -3.72 -10.08
C ASN A 13 -23.69 -4.73 -11.10
N ARG A 14 -23.88 -6.04 -10.90
CA ARG A 14 -23.22 -7.09 -11.70
C ARG A 14 -23.50 -6.96 -13.20
N ARG A 15 -24.74 -6.74 -13.60
CA ARG A 15 -25.14 -6.58 -15.02
C ARG A 15 -24.45 -5.37 -15.66
N ARG A 16 -24.43 -4.23 -14.97
CA ARG A 16 -23.78 -3.02 -15.44
C ARG A 16 -22.27 -3.22 -15.60
N PHE A 17 -21.61 -3.76 -14.58
CA PHE A 17 -20.17 -4.03 -14.64
C PHE A 17 -19.80 -5.05 -15.71
N ALA A 18 -20.58 -6.13 -15.88
CA ALA A 18 -20.35 -7.09 -16.93
C ALA A 18 -20.38 -6.45 -18.33
N ARG A 19 -21.37 -5.59 -18.60
CA ARG A 19 -21.47 -4.86 -19.87
C ARG A 19 -20.30 -3.88 -20.05
N ASP A 20 -20.05 -3.04 -19.05
CA ASP A 20 -19.09 -1.96 -19.16
C ASP A 20 -17.65 -2.49 -19.24
N ILE A 21 -17.30 -3.50 -18.42
CA ILE A 21 -16.00 -4.18 -18.48
C ILE A 21 -15.85 -4.99 -19.77
N GLY A 22 -16.92 -5.68 -20.19
CA GLY A 22 -16.93 -6.50 -21.42
C GLY A 22 -16.66 -5.70 -22.70
N ALA A 23 -16.90 -4.38 -22.69
CA ALA A 23 -16.62 -3.49 -23.81
C ALA A 23 -15.12 -3.20 -24.03
N TYR A 24 -14.28 -3.43 -23.01
CA TYR A 24 -12.83 -3.23 -23.18
C TYR A 24 -12.17 -4.41 -23.89
N ARG A 25 -11.28 -4.12 -24.82
CA ARG A 25 -10.53 -5.16 -25.55
C ARG A 25 -9.50 -5.86 -24.67
N TYR A 26 -8.77 -5.12 -23.86
CA TYR A 26 -7.74 -5.60 -22.94
C TYR A 26 -8.17 -5.39 -21.50
N LEU A 27 -8.07 -6.44 -20.68
CA LEU A 27 -8.57 -6.44 -19.32
C LEU A 27 -7.44 -6.69 -18.33
N SER A 28 -7.34 -5.85 -17.32
CA SER A 28 -6.37 -6.04 -16.23
C SER A 28 -6.95 -5.56 -14.90
N ALA A 29 -6.44 -6.11 -13.80
CA ALA A 29 -6.73 -5.67 -12.44
C ALA A 29 -5.47 -5.70 -11.58
N ARG A 30 -5.46 -4.94 -10.47
CA ARG A 30 -4.30 -4.88 -9.56
C ARG A 30 -4.20 -6.09 -8.65
N GLU A 31 -5.33 -6.61 -8.22
CA GLU A 31 -5.45 -7.74 -7.30
C GLU A 31 -6.02 -8.99 -7.96
N ALA A 32 -5.66 -10.16 -7.44
CA ALA A 32 -6.13 -11.45 -7.92
C ALA A 32 -7.67 -11.56 -7.84
N SER A 33 -8.28 -11.03 -6.78
CA SER A 33 -9.74 -10.97 -6.63
C SER A 33 -10.39 -10.16 -7.75
N GLY A 34 -9.77 -9.06 -8.19
CA GLY A 34 -10.22 -8.26 -9.32
C GLY A 34 -10.20 -9.04 -10.64
N VAL A 35 -9.16 -9.85 -10.89
CA VAL A 35 -9.10 -10.77 -12.05
C VAL A 35 -10.25 -11.77 -12.00
N GLN A 36 -10.50 -12.37 -10.84
CA GLN A 36 -11.60 -13.31 -10.66
C GLN A 36 -12.97 -12.64 -10.86
N ILE A 37 -13.17 -11.42 -10.36
CA ILE A 37 -14.38 -10.64 -10.58
C ILE A 37 -14.62 -10.43 -12.08
N ILE A 38 -13.60 -10.01 -12.83
CA ILE A 38 -13.71 -9.82 -14.28
C ILE A 38 -14.11 -11.11 -14.97
N ARG A 39 -13.45 -12.23 -14.64
CA ARG A 39 -13.76 -13.55 -15.20
C ARG A 39 -15.21 -13.98 -14.89
N GLN A 40 -15.66 -13.81 -13.65
CA GLN A 40 -17.03 -14.16 -13.22
C GLN A 40 -18.11 -13.30 -13.89
N LEU A 41 -17.81 -12.03 -14.16
CA LEU A 41 -18.78 -11.10 -14.75
C LEU A 41 -18.84 -11.20 -16.27
N THR A 42 -17.71 -11.43 -16.93
CA THR A 42 -17.59 -11.30 -18.39
C THR A 42 -17.28 -12.63 -19.10
N GLY A 43 -16.88 -13.67 -18.36
CA GLY A 43 -16.34 -14.91 -18.93
C GLY A 43 -14.97 -14.76 -19.59
N ARG A 44 -14.32 -13.58 -19.49
CA ARG A 44 -13.04 -13.27 -20.14
C ARG A 44 -11.91 -13.29 -19.13
N GLU A 45 -10.72 -13.64 -19.60
CA GLU A 45 -9.50 -13.56 -18.81
C GLU A 45 -9.01 -12.11 -18.70
N ALA A 46 -8.40 -11.80 -17.57
CA ALA A 46 -7.73 -10.52 -17.31
C ALA A 46 -6.33 -10.77 -16.77
N VAL A 47 -5.42 -9.85 -17.04
CA VAL A 47 -4.04 -9.92 -16.53
C VAL A 47 -3.95 -9.19 -15.19
N GLN A 48 -3.34 -9.83 -14.19
CA GLN A 48 -3.00 -9.12 -12.96
C GLN A 48 -1.78 -8.24 -13.21
N ILE A 49 -1.92 -6.93 -12.95
CA ILE A 49 -0.86 -5.94 -13.11
C ILE A 49 -0.75 -5.14 -11.83
N THR A 50 0.44 -5.07 -11.25
CA THR A 50 0.67 -4.35 -10.01
C THR A 50 0.32 -2.85 -10.12
N ASP A 51 0.20 -2.19 -8.97
CA ASP A 51 -0.16 -0.77 -8.90
C ASP A 51 0.82 0.12 -9.70
N PRO A 52 0.35 1.18 -10.37
CA PRO A 52 1.21 2.12 -11.12
C PRO A 52 2.36 2.70 -10.30
N VAL A 53 2.20 2.86 -8.98
CA VAL A 53 3.28 3.30 -8.08
C VAL A 53 4.47 2.35 -8.12
N LEU A 54 4.23 1.05 -8.17
CA LEU A 54 5.26 0.00 -8.19
C LEU A 54 5.91 -0.20 -9.57
N GLN A 55 5.33 0.40 -10.62
CA GLN A 55 5.90 0.34 -11.98
C GLN A 55 7.18 1.19 -12.11
N LEU A 56 7.30 2.26 -11.33
CA LEU A 56 8.51 3.08 -11.31
C LEU A 56 9.47 2.56 -10.22
N PRO A 57 10.77 2.44 -10.53
CA PRO A 57 11.75 2.08 -9.52
C PRO A 57 11.95 3.20 -8.50
N ALA A 58 12.40 2.85 -7.30
CA ALA A 58 12.65 3.77 -6.18
C ALA A 58 13.47 5.00 -6.59
N GLN A 59 14.50 4.80 -7.43
CA GLN A 59 15.37 5.88 -7.89
C GLN A 59 14.59 6.99 -8.62
N ARG A 60 13.62 6.61 -9.47
CA ARG A 60 12.79 7.59 -10.19
C ARG A 60 11.89 8.40 -9.25
N TRP A 61 11.34 7.75 -8.22
CA TRP A 61 10.57 8.45 -7.18
C TRP A 61 11.46 9.40 -6.37
N ARG A 62 12.70 8.99 -6.03
CA ARG A 62 13.67 9.85 -5.33
C ARG A 62 14.04 11.06 -6.16
N GLU A 63 14.27 10.92 -7.45
CA GLU A 63 14.51 12.03 -8.38
C GLU A 63 13.33 13.02 -8.38
N LEU A 64 12.10 12.50 -8.51
CA LEU A 64 10.89 13.33 -8.55
C LEU A 64 10.69 14.17 -7.29
N TYR A 65 10.80 13.58 -6.09
CA TYR A 65 10.55 14.33 -4.87
C TYR A 65 11.70 15.27 -4.48
N ARG A 66 12.96 14.90 -4.72
CA ARG A 66 14.13 15.74 -4.39
C ARG A 66 14.12 17.07 -5.13
N HIS A 67 13.66 17.10 -6.37
CA HIS A 67 13.49 18.33 -7.12
C HIS A 67 12.50 19.31 -6.48
N ARG A 68 11.59 18.82 -5.64
CA ARG A 68 10.60 19.64 -4.93
C ARG A 68 11.08 20.17 -3.58
N LYS A 69 12.34 19.88 -3.21
CA LYS A 69 12.96 20.34 -1.95
C LYS A 69 12.03 20.14 -0.74
N PRO A 70 11.56 18.90 -0.48
CA PRO A 70 10.66 18.62 0.62
C PRO A 70 11.35 18.91 1.97
N ALA A 71 10.56 19.13 3.01
CA ALA A 71 11.09 19.20 4.36
C ALA A 71 11.82 17.91 4.75
N ALA A 72 12.83 18.02 5.60
CA ALA A 72 13.57 16.90 6.14
C ALA A 72 13.47 16.88 7.66
N TYR A 73 13.64 15.72 8.28
CA TYR A 73 13.74 15.55 9.72
C TYR A 73 15.11 14.95 10.06
N ALA A 74 15.83 15.60 10.97
CA ALA A 74 17.26 15.34 11.19
C ALA A 74 17.55 14.17 12.14
N ARG A 75 16.56 13.73 12.94
CA ARG A 75 16.75 12.65 13.92
C ARG A 75 16.18 11.34 13.36
N PRO A 76 16.66 10.16 13.82
CA PRO A 76 16.03 8.88 13.52
C PRO A 76 14.56 8.87 13.99
N TYR A 77 13.66 8.33 13.16
CA TYR A 77 12.23 8.31 13.46
C TYR A 77 11.52 7.12 12.83
N ILE A 78 10.37 6.82 13.38
CA ILE A 78 9.35 5.93 12.82
C ILE A 78 8.32 6.80 12.09
N PHE A 79 8.00 6.45 10.86
CA PHE A 79 6.97 7.15 10.10
C PHE A 79 5.59 6.52 10.39
N CYS A 80 4.66 7.33 10.85
CA CYS A 80 3.30 6.94 11.17
C CYS A 80 2.33 7.65 10.23
N TYR A 81 1.55 6.87 9.46
CA TYR A 81 0.55 7.40 8.53
C TYR A 81 -0.69 6.53 8.52
N PHE A 82 -1.78 7.04 9.07
CA PHE A 82 -3.07 6.36 9.15
C PHE A 82 -4.15 7.16 8.43
N LEU A 83 -4.98 6.46 7.67
CA LEU A 83 -6.15 7.02 6.97
C LEU A 83 -7.39 7.02 7.87
N ASN A 84 -7.45 6.09 8.84
CA ASN A 84 -8.42 6.04 9.91
C ASN A 84 -7.71 6.14 11.26
N GLU A 85 -8.46 6.34 12.32
CA GLU A 85 -7.92 6.34 13.68
C GLU A 85 -7.17 5.03 13.96
N PRO A 86 -5.91 5.07 14.46
CA PRO A 86 -5.14 3.87 14.78
C PRO A 86 -5.89 2.99 15.77
N ASN A 87 -5.88 1.69 15.52
CA ASN A 87 -6.44 0.70 16.44
C ASN A 87 -5.53 0.47 17.65
N GLY A 88 -6.02 -0.32 18.62
CA GLY A 88 -5.28 -0.59 19.87
C GLY A 88 -3.92 -1.27 19.62
N GLU A 89 -3.81 -2.12 18.60
CA GLU A 89 -2.57 -2.78 18.21
C GLU A 89 -1.53 -1.78 17.70
N ALA A 90 -1.96 -0.83 16.85
CA ALA A 90 -1.09 0.22 16.37
C ALA A 90 -0.60 1.13 17.49
N LEU A 91 -1.49 1.50 18.43
CA LEU A 91 -1.14 2.34 19.56
C LEU A 91 -0.11 1.66 20.47
N ARG A 92 -0.28 0.37 20.80
CA ARG A 92 0.71 -0.38 21.60
C ARG A 92 2.09 -0.41 20.94
N CYS A 93 2.15 -0.61 19.61
CA CYS A 93 3.41 -0.57 18.86
C CYS A 93 4.08 0.82 18.94
N LEU A 94 3.29 1.88 18.77
CA LEU A 94 3.79 3.25 18.88
C LEU A 94 4.31 3.55 20.28
N GLU A 95 3.61 3.14 21.34
CA GLU A 95 4.01 3.28 22.73
C GLU A 95 5.33 2.56 23.02
N THR A 96 5.46 1.31 22.60
CA THR A 96 6.68 0.51 22.77
C THR A 96 7.89 1.19 22.11
N TRP A 97 7.73 1.68 20.91
CA TRP A 97 8.84 2.30 20.18
C TRP A 97 9.18 3.70 20.69
N ALA A 98 8.18 4.49 21.10
CA ALA A 98 8.40 5.76 21.78
C ALA A 98 9.11 5.60 23.11
N ALA A 99 8.75 4.58 23.90
CA ALA A 99 9.43 4.22 25.15
C ALA A 99 10.89 3.81 24.91
N GLY A 100 11.21 3.21 23.76
CA GLY A 100 12.57 2.93 23.31
C GLY A 100 13.38 4.16 22.89
N GLY A 101 12.81 5.37 23.01
CA GLY A 101 13.50 6.64 22.69
C GLY A 101 13.44 7.02 21.22
N LEU A 102 12.67 6.32 20.39
CA LEU A 102 12.46 6.67 18.99
C LEU A 102 11.41 7.78 18.86
N THR A 103 11.67 8.76 18.02
CA THR A 103 10.66 9.75 17.64
C THR A 103 9.65 9.10 16.71
N VAL A 104 8.36 9.33 16.95
CA VAL A 104 7.29 8.96 16.02
C VAL A 104 6.87 10.21 15.25
N LEU A 105 7.03 10.18 13.93
CA LEU A 105 6.62 11.24 13.04
C LEU A 105 5.25 10.90 12.43
N ALA A 106 4.18 11.51 12.98
CA ALA A 106 2.82 11.31 12.50
C ALA A 106 2.52 12.28 11.35
N PHE A 107 2.41 11.72 10.13
CA PHE A 107 2.16 12.51 8.92
C PHE A 107 0.67 12.54 8.59
N ALA A 108 0.08 13.76 8.59
CA ALA A 108 -1.33 14.01 8.30
C ALA A 108 -2.34 13.16 9.12
N SER A 109 -1.86 12.49 10.17
CA SER A 109 -2.63 11.57 11.03
C SER A 109 -2.85 12.22 12.40
N ARG A 110 -3.62 13.30 12.43
CA ARG A 110 -3.91 14.03 13.70
C ARG A 110 -5.17 13.47 14.33
N TYR A 111 -5.00 12.42 15.15
CA TYR A 111 -6.06 11.77 15.92
C TYR A 111 -5.84 12.05 17.42
N ALA A 112 -6.93 12.17 18.17
CA ALA A 112 -6.89 12.44 19.61
C ALA A 112 -6.08 11.39 20.38
N CYS A 113 -6.16 10.12 19.98
CA CYS A 113 -5.39 9.04 20.57
C CYS A 113 -3.86 9.19 20.38
N LEU A 114 -3.42 9.88 19.33
CA LEU A 114 -2.01 10.17 19.08
C LEU A 114 -1.57 11.47 19.80
N GLU A 115 -2.46 12.45 19.94
CA GLU A 115 -2.14 13.72 20.61
C GLU A 115 -1.77 13.53 22.10
N SER A 116 -2.29 12.50 22.73
CA SER A 116 -2.00 12.15 24.12
C SER A 116 -0.71 11.34 24.31
N GLN A 117 -0.08 10.87 23.23
CA GLN A 117 1.09 10.01 23.31
C GLN A 117 2.40 10.83 23.35
N PRO A 118 3.32 10.51 24.28
CA PRO A 118 4.63 11.15 24.33
C PRO A 118 5.48 10.76 23.12
N GLY A 119 6.38 11.66 22.71
CA GLY A 119 7.35 11.35 21.63
C GLY A 119 6.79 11.42 20.21
N ILE A 120 5.53 11.85 20.04
CA ILE A 120 4.91 12.03 18.71
C ILE A 120 5.13 13.47 18.23
N VAL A 121 5.62 13.59 17.00
CA VAL A 121 5.78 14.84 16.26
C VAL A 121 4.82 14.84 15.08
N PHE A 122 3.90 15.79 15.05
CA PHE A 122 2.94 15.92 13.97
C PHE A 122 3.53 16.70 12.81
N MET A 123 3.49 16.09 11.63
CA MET A 123 3.93 16.68 10.38
C MET A 123 2.82 16.63 9.35
N GLY A 124 2.91 17.52 8.39
CA GLY A 124 2.02 17.56 7.24
C GLY A 124 2.75 18.09 6.03
N GLY A 125 2.02 18.26 4.94
CA GLY A 125 2.61 18.83 3.74
C GLY A 125 2.10 18.19 2.45
N SER A 126 2.86 18.38 1.39
CA SER A 126 2.58 17.87 0.06
C SER A 126 2.84 16.35 -0.04
N PRO A 127 2.38 15.69 -1.12
CA PRO A 127 2.77 14.32 -1.42
C PRO A 127 4.30 14.11 -1.49
N TRP A 128 5.06 15.13 -1.84
CA TRP A 128 6.53 15.08 -1.87
C TRP A 128 7.13 15.01 -0.48
N ASN A 129 6.52 15.68 0.51
CA ASN A 129 6.90 15.56 1.91
C ASN A 129 6.59 14.16 2.44
N PHE A 130 5.44 13.59 2.09
CA PHE A 130 5.11 12.20 2.41
C PHE A 130 6.19 11.23 1.93
N LEU A 131 6.61 11.32 0.66
CA LEU A 131 7.64 10.44 0.10
C LEU A 131 9.01 10.64 0.79
N ALA A 132 9.40 11.89 1.04
CA ALA A 132 10.67 12.20 1.68
C ALA A 132 10.72 11.70 3.12
N PHE A 133 9.66 11.90 3.90
CA PHE A 133 9.59 11.41 5.27
C PHE A 133 9.49 9.88 5.34
N LEU A 134 8.80 9.26 4.42
CA LEU A 134 8.74 7.80 4.36
C LEU A 134 10.11 7.22 3.98
N ASP A 135 10.78 7.77 2.96
CA ASP A 135 12.12 7.31 2.53
C ASP A 135 13.20 7.56 3.62
N GLY A 136 13.05 8.59 4.45
CA GLY A 136 13.96 8.87 5.56
C GLY A 136 13.71 8.07 6.83
N ALA A 137 12.61 7.34 6.95
CA ALA A 137 12.22 6.62 8.15
C ALA A 137 13.04 5.34 8.36
N GLN A 138 13.15 4.90 9.63
CA GLN A 138 13.70 3.59 9.98
C GLN A 138 12.67 2.48 9.74
N ALA A 139 11.40 2.75 10.11
CA ALA A 139 10.29 1.86 9.85
C ALA A 139 9.00 2.67 9.65
N VAL A 140 7.97 2.00 9.15
CA VAL A 140 6.68 2.59 8.79
C VAL A 140 5.55 1.83 9.49
N LEU A 141 4.67 2.56 10.18
CA LEU A 141 3.41 2.05 10.70
C LEU A 141 2.26 2.71 9.95
N SER A 142 1.37 1.91 9.38
CA SER A 142 0.30 2.46 8.56
C SER A 142 -0.90 1.50 8.42
N ASP A 143 -2.02 2.03 7.94
CA ASP A 143 -3.16 1.29 7.41
C ASP A 143 -3.35 1.52 5.90
N SER A 144 -2.36 2.16 5.26
CA SER A 144 -2.45 2.63 3.88
C SER A 144 -1.73 1.71 2.90
N PHE A 145 -2.43 1.33 1.83
CA PHE A 145 -1.82 0.62 0.71
C PHE A 145 -0.62 1.37 0.09
N HIS A 146 -0.72 2.69 -0.08
CA HIS A 146 0.39 3.44 -0.67
C HIS A 146 1.59 3.59 0.28
N ALA A 147 1.34 3.65 1.60
CA ALA A 147 2.45 3.60 2.54
C ALA A 147 3.18 2.25 2.46
N LEU A 148 2.46 1.12 2.36
CA LEU A 148 3.05 -0.19 2.11
C LEU A 148 3.86 -0.20 0.81
N ALA A 149 3.25 0.21 -0.32
CA ALA A 149 3.89 0.19 -1.63
C ALA A 149 5.20 0.99 -1.67
N PHE A 150 5.21 2.20 -1.11
CA PHE A 150 6.43 3.01 -1.02
C PHE A 150 7.43 2.48 0.01
N SER A 151 6.99 1.84 1.09
CA SER A 151 7.90 1.18 2.03
C SER A 151 8.68 0.06 1.36
N LEU A 152 8.01 -0.77 0.56
CA LEU A 152 8.68 -1.82 -0.22
C LEU A 152 9.66 -1.23 -1.23
N LEU A 153 9.26 -0.18 -1.97
CA LEU A 153 10.13 0.49 -2.93
C LEU A 153 11.38 1.11 -2.30
N PHE A 154 11.24 1.69 -1.10
CA PHE A 154 12.34 2.39 -0.43
C PHE A 154 13.08 1.53 0.59
N HIS A 155 12.80 0.22 0.63
CA HIS A 155 13.41 -0.75 1.54
C HIS A 155 13.24 -0.35 3.01
N LYS A 156 11.98 -0.07 3.40
CA LYS A 156 11.63 0.25 4.79
C LYS A 156 10.92 -0.92 5.45
N GLU A 157 11.32 -1.23 6.67
CA GLU A 157 10.54 -2.10 7.54
C GLU A 157 9.13 -1.50 7.66
N VAL A 158 8.09 -2.32 7.47
CA VAL A 158 6.72 -1.84 7.43
C VAL A 158 5.80 -2.77 8.20
N TYR A 159 4.88 -2.17 8.95
CA TYR A 159 3.82 -2.86 9.67
C TYR A 159 2.49 -2.24 9.29
N ILE A 160 1.60 -3.06 8.76
CA ILE A 160 0.29 -2.62 8.29
C ILE A 160 -0.78 -3.12 9.26
N PHE A 161 -1.60 -2.21 9.72
CA PHE A 161 -2.67 -2.50 10.68
C PHE A 161 -4.01 -2.57 9.98
N HIS A 162 -4.84 -3.53 10.40
CA HIS A 162 -6.19 -3.63 9.90
C HIS A 162 -6.98 -2.35 10.19
N ARG A 163 -7.62 -1.81 9.15
CA ARG A 163 -8.44 -0.60 9.24
C ARG A 163 -9.85 -0.95 9.69
N SER A 164 -10.38 -0.23 10.67
CA SER A 164 -11.79 -0.34 11.05
C SER A 164 -12.68 0.35 10.02
N TYR A 165 -13.58 -0.39 9.40
CA TYR A 165 -14.58 0.13 8.46
C TYR A 165 -15.95 0.13 9.14
N LEU A 166 -16.41 1.30 9.62
CA LEU A 166 -17.69 1.40 10.32
C LEU A 166 -18.91 1.22 9.41
N HIS A 167 -18.82 1.62 8.13
CA HIS A 167 -19.93 1.62 7.18
C HIS A 167 -19.54 1.28 5.73
N ALA A 168 -18.32 0.87 5.48
CA ALA A 168 -17.83 0.52 4.15
C ALA A 168 -17.38 -0.95 4.10
N SER A 169 -17.32 -1.52 2.90
CA SER A 169 -16.69 -2.83 2.70
C SER A 169 -15.20 -2.76 3.05
N ASP A 170 -14.68 -3.81 3.66
CA ASP A 170 -13.26 -3.97 3.91
C ASP A 170 -12.49 -3.85 2.59
N GLN A 171 -11.50 -2.95 2.56
CA GLN A 171 -10.64 -2.69 1.40
C GLN A 171 -9.21 -3.22 1.61
N SER A 172 -9.01 -4.10 2.57
CA SER A 172 -7.71 -4.70 2.89
C SER A 172 -7.22 -5.65 1.79
N GLU A 173 -8.09 -6.10 0.90
CA GLU A 173 -7.78 -7.05 -0.18
C GLU A 173 -6.53 -6.66 -0.98
N ARG A 174 -6.35 -5.38 -1.30
CA ARG A 174 -5.17 -4.88 -2.02
C ARG A 174 -3.88 -5.02 -1.21
N ILE A 175 -3.98 -4.77 0.08
CA ILE A 175 -2.86 -4.87 1.03
C ILE A 175 -2.47 -6.33 1.19
N VAL A 176 -3.44 -7.18 1.49
CA VAL A 176 -3.24 -8.63 1.65
C VAL A 176 -2.63 -9.23 0.38
N SER A 177 -3.22 -8.95 -0.78
CA SER A 177 -2.72 -9.44 -2.07
C SER A 177 -1.27 -9.02 -2.36
N LEU A 178 -0.89 -7.79 -1.99
CA LEU A 178 0.49 -7.33 -2.16
C LEU A 178 1.43 -8.00 -1.17
N LEU A 179 1.06 -8.11 0.10
CA LEU A 179 1.87 -8.76 1.13
C LEU A 179 2.08 -10.24 0.86
N ASP A 180 1.02 -10.97 0.45
CA ASP A 180 1.12 -12.38 0.08
C ASP A 180 2.09 -12.59 -1.08
N ARG A 181 2.00 -11.74 -2.11
CA ARG A 181 2.89 -11.78 -3.26
C ARG A 181 4.35 -11.53 -2.89
N MET A 182 4.60 -10.69 -1.89
CA MET A 182 5.94 -10.37 -1.39
C MET A 182 6.42 -11.32 -0.27
N ASN A 183 5.64 -12.35 0.05
CA ASN A 183 5.89 -13.27 1.18
C ASN A 183 6.03 -12.56 2.53
N LEU A 184 5.15 -11.56 2.77
CA LEU A 184 5.16 -10.66 3.93
C LEU A 184 3.80 -10.64 4.65
N SER A 185 3.03 -11.74 4.61
CA SER A 185 1.68 -11.80 5.21
C SER A 185 1.69 -11.56 6.72
N ASP A 186 2.81 -11.85 7.39
CA ASP A 186 3.08 -11.56 8.81
C ASP A 186 3.14 -10.06 9.14
N ARG A 187 3.30 -9.21 8.12
CA ARG A 187 3.33 -7.75 8.28
C ARG A 187 1.93 -7.12 8.34
N PHE A 188 0.87 -7.91 8.16
CA PHE A 188 -0.51 -7.47 8.32
C PHE A 188 -1.04 -7.81 9.72
N ILE A 189 -1.12 -6.80 10.57
CA ILE A 189 -1.54 -6.94 11.97
C ILE A 189 -3.06 -6.88 12.05
N GLN A 190 -3.66 -8.02 12.36
CA GLN A 190 -5.11 -8.17 12.51
C GLN A 190 -5.60 -7.49 13.79
N ALA A 191 -6.84 -7.00 13.76
CA ALA A 191 -7.51 -6.51 14.96
C ALA A 191 -7.67 -7.65 16.00
N GLY A 192 -7.42 -7.36 17.27
CA GLY A 192 -7.49 -8.35 18.36
C GLY A 192 -6.22 -9.20 18.54
N SER A 193 -5.16 -8.95 17.76
CA SER A 193 -3.85 -9.58 17.98
C SER A 193 -3.28 -9.16 19.34
N SER A 194 -2.92 -10.12 20.18
CA SER A 194 -2.30 -9.87 21.48
C SER A 194 -0.77 -9.74 21.41
N ALA A 195 -0.16 -10.15 20.30
CA ALA A 195 1.28 -10.15 20.13
C ALA A 195 1.77 -8.80 19.62
N GLU A 196 2.88 -8.32 20.17
CA GLU A 196 3.67 -7.28 19.50
C GLU A 196 4.15 -7.83 18.16
N PRO A 197 4.12 -7.04 17.08
CA PRO A 197 4.57 -7.51 15.78
C PRO A 197 6.08 -7.69 15.79
N VAL A 198 6.53 -8.88 16.18
CA VAL A 198 7.91 -9.30 16.04
C VAL A 198 8.02 -10.05 14.73
N CYS A 199 8.45 -9.37 13.70
CA CYS A 199 8.69 -9.98 12.39
C CYS A 199 10.19 -10.06 12.10
N ALA A 200 10.61 -11.10 11.39
CA ALA A 200 11.96 -11.15 10.86
C ALA A 200 12.19 -9.95 9.90
N PRO A 201 13.42 -9.44 9.75
CA PRO A 201 13.71 -8.39 8.77
C PRO A 201 13.22 -8.75 7.37
N ILE A 202 12.74 -7.78 6.64
CA ILE A 202 12.24 -7.99 5.27
C ILE A 202 13.42 -8.38 4.35
N ALA A 203 13.26 -9.49 3.63
CA ALA A 203 14.20 -9.94 2.60
C ALA A 203 13.98 -9.11 1.31
N PHE A 204 14.56 -7.91 1.25
CA PHE A 204 14.33 -6.97 0.15
C PHE A 204 14.82 -7.47 -1.20
N ASP A 205 15.82 -8.37 -1.27
CA ASP A 205 16.24 -8.99 -2.51
C ASP A 205 15.09 -9.77 -3.18
N PHE A 206 14.30 -10.51 -2.39
CA PHE A 206 13.10 -11.18 -2.88
C PHE A 206 12.03 -10.20 -3.35
N VAL A 207 11.81 -9.12 -2.60
CA VAL A 207 10.85 -8.06 -2.96
C VAL A 207 11.23 -7.40 -4.27
N ASP A 208 12.51 -7.06 -4.46
CA ASP A 208 13.02 -6.43 -5.68
C ASP A 208 12.86 -7.34 -6.90
N GLU A 209 13.16 -8.64 -6.76
CA GLU A 209 12.96 -9.62 -7.83
C GLU A 209 11.48 -9.73 -8.21
N ALA A 210 10.58 -9.84 -7.23
CA ALA A 210 9.15 -9.90 -7.46
C ALA A 210 8.62 -8.63 -8.16
N LEU A 211 9.07 -7.45 -7.73
CA LEU A 211 8.72 -6.18 -8.37
C LEU A 211 9.25 -6.04 -9.78
N GLN A 212 10.44 -6.58 -10.06
CA GLN A 212 11.01 -6.60 -11.41
C GLN A 212 10.18 -7.48 -12.35
N GLN A 213 9.77 -8.67 -11.90
CA GLN A 213 8.89 -9.56 -12.66
C GLN A 213 7.55 -8.88 -12.95
N ASP A 214 6.96 -8.19 -11.96
CA ASP A 214 5.72 -7.45 -12.09
C ASP A 214 5.82 -6.32 -13.13
N ARG A 215 6.92 -5.58 -13.12
CA ARG A 215 7.18 -4.52 -14.10
C ARG A 215 7.30 -5.07 -15.52
N ALA A 216 7.99 -6.20 -15.68
CA ALA A 216 8.13 -6.86 -16.96
C ALA A 216 6.77 -7.32 -17.51
N ALA A 217 5.95 -7.97 -16.67
CA ALA A 217 4.60 -8.40 -17.04
C ALA A 217 3.69 -7.22 -17.42
N ALA A 218 3.74 -6.13 -16.66
CA ALA A 218 2.98 -4.92 -16.96
C ALA A 218 3.42 -4.26 -18.27
N SER A 219 4.72 -4.19 -18.53
CA SER A 219 5.27 -3.63 -19.76
C SER A 219 4.82 -4.44 -20.98
N ALA A 220 4.90 -5.77 -20.91
CA ALA A 220 4.45 -6.67 -21.98
C ALA A 220 2.95 -6.49 -22.27
N PHE A 221 2.11 -6.45 -21.25
CA PHE A 221 0.67 -6.21 -21.41
C PHE A 221 0.36 -4.86 -22.04
N LEU A 222 1.03 -3.78 -21.60
CA LEU A 222 0.82 -2.44 -22.14
C LEU A 222 1.27 -2.35 -23.60
N GLN A 223 2.40 -2.97 -23.95
CA GLN A 223 2.89 -3.02 -25.31
C GLN A 223 1.89 -3.75 -26.23
N GLU A 224 1.42 -4.92 -25.84
CA GLU A 224 0.40 -5.67 -26.58
C GLU A 224 -0.89 -4.84 -26.76
N ALA A 225 -1.35 -4.17 -25.70
CA ALA A 225 -2.55 -3.36 -25.75
C ALA A 225 -2.39 -2.17 -26.70
N LEU A 226 -1.25 -1.49 -26.71
CA LEU A 226 -0.97 -0.36 -27.60
C LEU A 226 -0.85 -0.79 -29.07
N GLU A 227 -0.10 -1.86 -29.35
CA GLU A 227 0.06 -2.39 -30.71
C GLU A 227 -1.28 -2.90 -31.30
N GLY A 228 -2.12 -3.48 -30.45
CA GLY A 228 -3.44 -3.95 -30.85
C GLY A 228 -4.48 -2.85 -31.07
N CYS A 229 -4.26 -1.65 -30.53
CA CYS A 229 -5.12 -0.47 -30.80
C CYS A 229 -4.77 0.23 -32.14
N CYS A 230 -3.59 -0.02 -32.70
CA CYS A 230 -3.14 0.60 -33.95
C CYS A 230 -3.54 -0.22 -35.20
N LYS A 231 -4.19 -1.36 -35.02
CA LYS A 231 -4.77 -2.20 -36.07
C LYS A 231 -6.29 -2.08 -36.07
#